data_2a15d34fde977459ee9a84e45f1b5303
#
_entry.id   2a15d34fde977459ee9a84e45f1b5303
#
_cell.length_a   1.000
_cell.length_b   1.000
_cell.length_c   1.000
_cell.angle_alpha   90.00
_cell.angle_beta   90.00
_cell.angle_gamma   90.00
#
_symmetry.space_group_name_H-M   'P 1'
#
loop_
_entity.id
_entity.type
_entity.pdbx_description
1 polymer ?
#
loop_
_entity_poly.entity_id
_entity_poly.type
_entity_poly.pdbx_seq_one_letter_code
_entity_poly.pdbx_strand_id
1 'polypeptide(L)'
;MAAAILYNRRGEISAPKIIVDSSGTGAWHVGEGPNPHSKQTWEKHGLKYDHTAKKFSKNDFYASDLILVMDSSNYANVIALASEDVKHKVFYLRQFDPELRDAKVEQLEVPDPYSLAIGHFEAVYEMIDKAVTGLLKELATI
;
A
#
# COMPACT_ATOMS: atom_id res chain seq x y z
N MET A 1 -6.26 1.50 3.22
CA MET A 1 -6.54 0.05 3.37
C MET A 1 -5.26 -0.79 3.44
N ALA A 2 -4.34 -0.64 2.51
CA ALA A 2 -3.10 -1.44 2.50
C ALA A 2 -2.29 -1.32 3.79
N ALA A 3 -2.12 -0.11 4.32
CA ALA A 3 -1.41 0.10 5.58
C ALA A 3 -2.10 -0.61 6.76
N ALA A 4 -3.42 -0.61 6.80
CA ALA A 4 -4.18 -1.31 7.85
C ALA A 4 -3.92 -2.81 7.80
N ILE A 5 -3.95 -3.40 6.62
CA ILE A 5 -3.72 -4.84 6.44
C ILE A 5 -2.28 -5.20 6.83
N LEU A 6 -1.31 -4.49 6.31
CA LEU A 6 0.10 -4.77 6.60
C LEU A 6 0.41 -4.56 8.08
N TYR A 7 -0.08 -3.48 8.68
CA TYR A 7 0.11 -3.21 10.11
C TYR A 7 -0.38 -4.37 10.97
N ASN A 8 -1.61 -4.83 10.71
CA ASN A 8 -2.21 -5.91 11.49
C ASN A 8 -1.55 -7.26 11.26
N ARG A 9 -0.94 -7.47 10.10
CA ARG A 9 -0.28 -8.73 9.75
C ARG A 9 1.23 -8.72 9.96
N ARG A 10 1.84 -7.59 10.33
CA ARG A 10 3.30 -7.46 10.42
C ARG A 10 3.96 -8.45 11.39
N GLY A 11 3.22 -8.90 12.39
CA GLY A 11 3.70 -9.87 13.37
C GLY A 11 3.72 -11.32 12.87
N GLU A 12 3.25 -11.60 11.65
CA GLU A 12 3.30 -12.93 11.06
C GLU A 12 4.73 -13.39 10.76
N ILE A 13 5.66 -12.43 10.65
CA ILE A 13 7.09 -12.73 10.52
C ILE A 13 7.85 -12.22 11.74
N SER A 14 8.88 -12.94 12.16
CA SER A 14 9.66 -12.57 13.35
C SER A 14 10.72 -11.52 13.05
N ALA A 15 11.20 -11.47 11.83
CA ALA A 15 12.19 -10.49 11.35
C ALA A 15 12.07 -10.32 9.84
N PRO A 16 12.36 -9.12 9.29
CA PRO A 16 12.68 -7.91 10.02
C PRO A 16 11.46 -7.31 10.75
N LYS A 17 11.71 -6.39 11.68
CA LYS A 17 10.63 -5.60 12.29
C LYS A 17 10.08 -4.64 11.25
N ILE A 18 8.77 -4.61 11.10
CA ILE A 18 8.09 -3.78 10.10
C ILE A 18 7.45 -2.56 10.76
N ILE A 19 7.79 -1.38 10.26
CA ILE A 19 7.14 -0.12 10.62
C ILE A 19 6.34 0.32 9.41
N VAL A 20 5.05 0.51 9.58
CA VAL A 20 4.11 0.82 8.50
C VAL A 20 3.71 2.28 8.55
N ASP A 21 3.74 2.93 7.39
CA ASP A 21 3.25 4.29 7.22
C ASP A 21 2.52 4.37 5.88
N SER A 22 1.71 5.40 5.69
CA SER A 22 1.01 5.61 4.43
C SER A 22 0.88 7.10 4.10
N SER A 23 0.80 7.38 2.81
CA SER A 23 0.64 8.74 2.30
C SER A 23 -0.05 8.70 0.94
N GLY A 24 -0.53 9.85 0.48
CA GLY A 24 -1.09 10.03 -0.85
C GLY A 24 -0.24 10.98 -1.67
N THR A 25 -0.43 10.97 -2.99
CA THR A 25 0.28 11.87 -3.90
C THR A 25 -0.41 13.23 -4.06
N GLY A 26 -1.66 13.35 -3.59
CA GLY A 26 -2.39 14.62 -3.54
C GLY A 26 -2.54 15.15 -2.12
N ALA A 27 -3.00 16.38 -2.00
CA ALA A 27 -3.15 17.06 -0.72
C ALA A 27 -4.61 17.24 -0.28
N TRP A 28 -5.57 16.71 -1.03
CA TRP A 28 -7.02 16.98 -0.82
C TRP A 28 -7.52 16.55 0.54
N HIS A 29 -6.98 15.48 1.11
CA HIS A 29 -7.46 14.89 2.35
C HIS A 29 -6.44 14.94 3.48
N VAL A 30 -5.37 15.77 3.33
CA VAL A 30 -4.33 15.89 4.36
C VAL A 30 -4.95 16.27 5.71
N GLY A 31 -4.62 15.52 6.74
CA GLY A 31 -5.15 15.73 8.10
C GLY A 31 -6.49 15.06 8.37
N GLU A 32 -7.16 14.55 7.34
CA GLU A 32 -8.43 13.83 7.49
C GLU A 32 -8.20 12.37 7.90
N GLY A 33 -9.23 11.75 8.46
CA GLY A 33 -9.26 10.32 8.72
C GLY A 33 -9.38 9.52 7.41
N PRO A 34 -9.43 8.18 7.51
CA PRO A 34 -9.54 7.32 6.34
C PRO A 34 -10.89 7.45 5.65
N ASN A 35 -10.96 7.00 4.39
CA ASN A 35 -12.25 6.81 3.72
C ASN A 35 -13.14 5.91 4.58
N PRO A 36 -14.38 6.35 4.91
CA PRO A 36 -15.25 5.59 5.82
C PRO A 36 -15.55 4.16 5.35
N HIS A 37 -15.69 3.95 4.04
CA HIS A 37 -15.96 2.62 3.50
C HIS A 37 -14.74 1.72 3.56
N SER A 38 -13.54 2.27 3.36
CA SER A 38 -12.29 1.53 3.55
C SER A 38 -12.15 1.08 5.00
N LYS A 39 -12.37 2.00 5.93
CA LYS A 39 -12.32 1.71 7.38
C LYS A 39 -13.33 0.65 7.77
N GLN A 40 -14.57 0.78 7.31
CA GLN A 40 -15.62 -0.21 7.56
C GLN A 40 -15.21 -1.59 7.03
N THR A 41 -14.59 -1.64 5.85
CA THR A 41 -14.15 -2.90 5.25
C THR A 41 -13.09 -3.58 6.09
N TRP A 42 -12.02 -2.88 6.50
CA TRP A 42 -11.00 -3.53 7.29
C TRP A 42 -11.49 -3.87 8.71
N GLU A 43 -12.40 -3.08 9.29
CA GLU A 43 -12.97 -3.39 10.59
C GLU A 43 -13.86 -4.65 10.56
N LYS A 44 -14.56 -4.90 9.44
CA LYS A 44 -15.29 -6.17 9.24
C LYS A 44 -14.37 -7.39 9.28
N HIS A 45 -13.13 -7.22 8.85
CA HIS A 45 -12.12 -8.28 8.92
C HIS A 45 -11.40 -8.34 10.27
N GLY A 46 -11.87 -7.59 11.25
CA GLY A 46 -11.31 -7.59 12.60
C GLY A 46 -10.04 -6.76 12.77
N LEU A 47 -9.71 -5.92 11.79
CA LEU A 47 -8.50 -5.12 11.84
C LEU A 47 -8.76 -3.78 12.52
N LYS A 48 -7.74 -3.29 13.24
CA LYS A 48 -7.74 -1.96 13.87
C LYS A 48 -6.53 -1.19 13.38
N TYR A 49 -6.75 0.03 12.91
CA TYR A 49 -5.66 0.88 12.43
C TYR A 49 -6.07 2.35 12.47
N ASP A 50 -5.21 3.18 13.04
CA ASP A 50 -5.39 4.64 13.05
C ASP A 50 -4.68 5.24 11.84
N HIS A 51 -5.41 5.98 11.02
CA HIS A 51 -4.89 6.59 9.82
C HIS A 51 -5.26 8.05 9.74
N THR A 52 -4.26 8.89 9.47
CA THR A 52 -4.45 10.30 9.12
C THR A 52 -3.78 10.54 7.77
N ALA A 53 -4.53 11.09 6.82
CA ALA A 53 -4.02 11.33 5.49
C ALA A 53 -2.89 12.37 5.52
N LYS A 54 -1.80 12.08 4.83
CA LYS A 54 -0.69 12.99 4.61
C LYS A 54 -0.20 12.87 3.17
N LYS A 55 0.47 13.92 2.70
CA LYS A 55 1.03 13.95 1.35
C LYS A 55 2.42 13.31 1.36
N PHE A 56 2.70 12.47 0.36
CA PHE A 56 4.03 11.92 0.13
C PHE A 56 5.03 13.05 -0.19
N SER A 57 6.21 12.98 0.40
CA SER A 57 7.26 13.99 0.22
C SER A 57 8.61 13.34 -0.09
N LYS A 58 9.57 14.15 -0.55
CA LYS A 58 10.93 13.69 -0.84
C LYS A 58 11.61 13.05 0.36
N ASN A 59 11.33 13.53 1.56
CA ASN A 59 11.93 12.98 2.78
C ASN A 59 11.49 11.53 3.03
N ASP A 60 10.32 11.13 2.56
CA ASP A 60 9.81 9.78 2.73
C ASP A 60 10.69 8.73 2.04
N PHE A 61 11.40 9.10 0.96
CA PHE A 61 12.35 8.20 0.31
C PHE A 61 13.48 7.78 1.24
N TYR A 62 13.91 8.66 2.11
CA TYR A 62 15.03 8.40 3.03
C TYR A 62 14.57 7.80 4.35
N ALA A 63 13.35 8.12 4.75
CA ALA A 63 12.74 7.57 5.96
C ALA A 63 12.23 6.13 5.76
N SER A 64 12.06 5.69 4.52
CA SER A 64 11.48 4.38 4.19
C SER A 64 12.49 3.49 3.48
N ASP A 65 12.45 2.20 3.78
CA ASP A 65 13.25 1.18 3.08
C ASP A 65 12.56 0.70 1.81
N LEU A 66 11.22 0.74 1.82
CA LEU A 66 10.39 0.23 0.74
C LEU A 66 9.17 1.14 0.55
N ILE A 67 8.91 1.54 -0.69
CA ILE A 67 7.79 2.40 -1.04
C ILE A 67 6.89 1.64 -2.00
N LEU A 68 5.66 1.39 -1.57
CA LEU A 68 4.70 0.58 -2.31
C LEU A 68 3.60 1.48 -2.89
N VAL A 69 3.45 1.45 -4.20
CA VAL A 69 2.41 2.21 -4.89
C VAL A 69 1.28 1.29 -5.33
N MET A 70 0.09 1.87 -5.46
CA MET A 70 -1.12 1.11 -5.76
C MET A 70 -1.44 1.08 -7.26
N ASP A 71 -1.11 2.14 -7.97
CA ASP A 71 -1.43 2.27 -9.39
C ASP A 71 -0.34 3.06 -10.15
N SER A 72 -0.49 3.12 -11.47
CA SER A 72 0.47 3.80 -12.33
C SER A 72 0.51 5.31 -12.12
N SER A 73 -0.60 5.92 -11.70
CA SER A 73 -0.65 7.34 -11.36
C SER A 73 0.19 7.62 -10.11
N ASN A 74 0.04 6.80 -9.08
CA ASN A 74 0.89 6.89 -7.88
C ASN A 74 2.36 6.71 -8.25
N TYR A 75 2.66 5.70 -9.07
CA TYR A 75 4.02 5.42 -9.52
C TYR A 75 4.64 6.63 -10.20
N ALA A 76 3.96 7.20 -11.18
CA ALA A 76 4.45 8.36 -11.93
C ALA A 76 4.72 9.55 -11.01
N ASN A 77 3.80 9.83 -10.08
CA ASN A 77 3.92 10.95 -9.16
C ASN A 77 5.08 10.76 -8.16
N VAL A 78 5.26 9.55 -7.66
CA VAL A 78 6.35 9.22 -6.74
C VAL A 78 7.70 9.27 -7.46
N ILE A 79 7.81 8.66 -8.62
CA ILE A 79 9.05 8.65 -9.41
C ILE A 79 9.47 10.07 -9.82
N ALA A 80 8.52 10.95 -10.11
CA ALA A 80 8.80 12.35 -10.44
C ALA A 80 9.53 13.10 -9.31
N LEU A 81 9.35 12.67 -8.06
CA LEU A 81 10.00 13.23 -6.89
C LEU A 81 11.33 12.53 -6.54
N ALA A 82 11.60 11.37 -7.14
CA ALA A 82 12.73 10.53 -6.77
C ALA A 82 14.01 10.97 -7.48
N SER A 83 15.10 11.09 -6.72
CA SER A 83 16.44 11.12 -7.29
C SER A 83 16.85 9.69 -7.68
N GLU A 84 17.87 9.56 -8.52
CA GLU A 84 18.29 8.24 -9.05
C GLU A 84 18.66 7.24 -7.97
N ASP A 85 19.19 7.72 -6.83
CA ASP A 85 19.65 6.88 -5.73
C ASP A 85 18.52 6.22 -4.94
N VAL A 86 17.27 6.65 -5.10
CA VAL A 86 16.13 6.12 -4.34
C VAL A 86 15.04 5.45 -5.18
N LYS A 87 15.13 5.53 -6.50
CA LYS A 87 14.14 4.92 -7.41
C LYS A 87 13.98 3.41 -7.20
N HIS A 88 15.05 2.74 -6.83
CA HIS A 88 15.05 1.28 -6.60
C HIS A 88 14.18 0.86 -5.42
N LYS A 89 13.74 1.80 -4.59
CA LYS A 89 12.86 1.52 -3.44
C LYS A 89 11.39 1.43 -3.81
N VAL A 90 11.01 1.86 -5.02
CA VAL A 90 9.61 2.00 -5.43
C VAL A 90 9.14 0.75 -6.18
N PHE A 91 8.08 0.14 -5.67
CA PHE A 91 7.47 -1.07 -6.23
C PHE A 91 5.95 -0.94 -6.23
N TYR A 92 5.30 -1.63 -7.16
CA TYR A 92 3.85 -1.85 -7.05
C TYR A 92 3.58 -2.87 -5.96
N LEU A 93 2.62 -2.60 -5.08
CA LEU A 93 2.25 -3.55 -4.04
C LEU A 93 1.86 -4.91 -4.65
N ARG A 94 1.05 -4.90 -5.71
CA ARG A 94 0.55 -6.14 -6.31
C ARG A 94 1.60 -6.98 -7.01
N GLN A 95 2.79 -6.45 -7.30
CA GLN A 95 3.85 -7.30 -7.85
C GLN A 95 4.33 -8.37 -6.87
N PHE A 96 3.99 -8.23 -5.59
CA PHE A 96 4.29 -9.24 -4.57
C PHE A 96 3.23 -10.35 -4.49
N ASP A 97 2.09 -10.18 -5.16
CA ASP A 97 1.09 -11.24 -5.26
C ASP A 97 1.68 -12.41 -6.05
N PRO A 98 1.76 -13.61 -5.46
CA PRO A 98 2.33 -14.78 -6.14
C PRO A 98 1.65 -15.14 -7.46
N GLU A 99 0.35 -14.82 -7.60
CA GLU A 99 -0.43 -15.10 -8.80
C GLU A 99 -0.10 -14.13 -9.95
N LEU A 100 0.58 -13.01 -9.65
CA LEU A 100 0.87 -11.95 -10.61
C LEU A 100 2.36 -11.85 -10.95
N ARG A 101 3.14 -12.88 -10.71
CA ARG A 101 4.59 -12.89 -10.91
C ARG A 101 5.02 -12.46 -12.31
N ASP A 102 4.30 -12.91 -13.32
CA ASP A 102 4.60 -12.65 -14.73
C ASP A 102 3.60 -11.64 -15.33
N ALA A 103 2.86 -10.93 -14.49
CA ALA A 103 1.85 -9.99 -14.95
C ALA A 103 2.47 -8.72 -15.53
N LYS A 104 1.79 -8.12 -16.50
CA LYS A 104 2.16 -6.82 -17.05
C LYS A 104 1.82 -5.72 -16.04
N VAL A 105 2.48 -4.57 -16.14
CA VAL A 105 2.27 -3.43 -15.24
C VAL A 105 0.79 -3.05 -15.13
N GLU A 106 0.05 -3.08 -16.24
CA GLU A 106 -1.38 -2.75 -16.25
C GLU A 106 -2.23 -3.67 -15.36
N GLN A 107 -1.75 -4.88 -15.09
CA GLN A 107 -2.43 -5.85 -14.25
C GLN A 107 -2.08 -5.69 -12.77
N LEU A 108 -1.10 -4.85 -12.44
CA LEU A 108 -0.62 -4.64 -11.08
C LEU A 108 -1.35 -3.52 -10.35
N GLU A 109 -2.30 -2.87 -10.98
CA GLU A 109 -3.01 -1.76 -10.36
C GLU A 109 -4.03 -2.23 -9.33
N VAL A 110 -4.09 -1.48 -8.22
CA VAL A 110 -5.20 -1.58 -7.26
C VAL A 110 -6.14 -0.43 -7.60
N PRO A 111 -7.39 -0.70 -8.00
CA PRO A 111 -8.34 0.37 -8.31
C PRO A 111 -8.58 1.27 -7.12
N ASP A 112 -8.73 2.58 -7.38
CA ASP A 112 -9.12 3.52 -6.34
C ASP A 112 -10.59 3.30 -5.98
N PRO A 113 -10.91 2.85 -4.76
CA PRO A 113 -12.29 2.56 -4.39
C PRO A 113 -13.16 3.80 -4.21
N TYR A 114 -12.60 5.01 -4.20
CA TYR A 114 -13.38 6.25 -4.08
C TYR A 114 -14.42 6.42 -5.16
N SER A 115 -14.13 5.96 -6.38
CA SER A 115 -15.02 6.06 -7.53
C SER A 115 -15.87 4.81 -7.75
N LEU A 116 -15.79 3.82 -6.85
CA LEU A 116 -16.45 2.54 -6.98
C LEU A 116 -17.59 2.36 -5.99
N ALA A 117 -18.52 1.44 -6.31
CA ALA A 117 -19.59 1.05 -5.39
C ALA A 117 -19.03 0.30 -4.18
N ILE A 118 -19.79 0.32 -3.06
CA ILE A 118 -19.35 -0.25 -1.77
C ILE A 118 -18.85 -1.70 -1.90
N GLY A 119 -19.49 -2.53 -2.73
CA GLY A 119 -19.08 -3.92 -2.92
C GLY A 119 -17.66 -4.09 -3.47
N HIS A 120 -17.10 -3.08 -4.12
CA HIS A 120 -15.75 -3.13 -4.67
C HIS A 120 -14.67 -3.00 -3.59
N PHE A 121 -15.00 -2.47 -2.42
CA PHE A 121 -14.05 -2.38 -1.31
C PHE A 121 -13.60 -3.75 -0.81
N GLU A 122 -14.50 -4.74 -0.81
CA GLU A 122 -14.12 -6.12 -0.48
C GLU A 122 -13.17 -6.72 -1.52
N ALA A 123 -13.44 -6.50 -2.80
CA ALA A 123 -12.56 -6.98 -3.87
C ALA A 123 -11.17 -6.35 -3.76
N VAL A 124 -11.09 -5.05 -3.49
CA VAL A 124 -9.82 -4.34 -3.28
C VAL A 124 -9.11 -4.88 -2.04
N TYR A 125 -9.83 -5.13 -0.96
CA TYR A 125 -9.27 -5.74 0.25
C TYR A 125 -8.58 -7.07 -0.08
N GLU A 126 -9.24 -7.95 -0.82
CA GLU A 126 -8.69 -9.26 -1.19
C GLU A 126 -7.45 -9.14 -2.06
N MET A 127 -7.43 -8.21 -3.03
CA MET A 127 -6.27 -7.95 -3.87
C MET A 127 -5.06 -7.54 -3.03
N ILE A 128 -5.27 -6.63 -2.09
CA ILE A 128 -4.22 -6.13 -1.22
C ILE A 128 -3.75 -7.22 -0.26
N ASP A 129 -4.67 -7.98 0.31
CA ASP A 129 -4.34 -9.03 1.27
C ASP A 129 -3.46 -10.13 0.64
N LYS A 130 -3.74 -10.53 -0.59
CA LYS A 130 -2.90 -11.46 -1.35
C LYS A 130 -1.50 -10.90 -1.59
N ALA A 131 -1.40 -9.63 -1.96
CA ALA A 131 -0.13 -8.98 -2.18
C ALA A 131 0.67 -8.86 -0.87
N VAL A 132 0.02 -8.55 0.24
CA VAL A 132 0.65 -8.49 1.56
C VAL A 132 1.19 -9.87 1.97
N THR A 133 0.46 -10.94 1.68
CA THR A 133 0.95 -12.30 1.93
C THR A 133 2.29 -12.55 1.22
N GLY A 134 2.38 -12.21 -0.06
CA GLY A 134 3.61 -12.36 -0.83
C GLY A 134 4.72 -11.42 -0.33
N LEU A 135 4.38 -10.19 0.02
CA LEU A 135 5.32 -9.22 0.56
C LEU A 135 5.95 -9.73 1.86
N LEU A 136 5.15 -10.25 2.77
CA LEU A 136 5.65 -10.78 4.05
C LEU A 136 6.60 -11.95 3.83
N LYS A 137 6.31 -12.83 2.88
CA LYS A 137 7.21 -13.94 2.51
C LYS A 137 8.55 -13.43 2.00
N GLU A 138 8.54 -12.41 1.13
CA GLU A 138 9.78 -11.80 0.62
C GLU A 138 10.57 -11.14 1.74
N LEU A 139 9.92 -10.37 2.61
CA LEU A 139 10.59 -9.70 3.72
C LEU A 139 11.20 -10.70 4.70
N ALA A 140 10.57 -11.82 4.92
CA ALA A 140 11.07 -12.84 5.84
C ALA A 140 12.37 -13.50 5.34
N THR A 141 12.73 -13.36 4.07
CA THR A 141 13.95 -13.91 3.48
C THR A 141 15.16 -12.98 3.58
N ILE A 142 14.96 -11.76 4.05
CA ILE A 142 16.03 -10.75 4.14
C ILE A 142 17.01 -11.08 5.27
#